data_29527b0b97214f0b72fb9a9cf7e34c69
#
_entry.id   29527b0b97214f0b72fb9a9cf7e34c69
#
_cell.length_a   1.000
_cell.length_b   1.000
_cell.length_c   1.000
_cell.angle_alpha   90.00
_cell.angle_beta   90.00
_cell.angle_gamma   90.00
#
_symmetry.space_group_name_H-M   'P 1'
#
loop_
_entity.id
_entity.type
_entity.pdbx_description
1 polymer ?
#
loop_
_entity_poly.entity_id
_entity_poly.type
_entity_poly.pdbx_seq_one_letter_code
_entity_poly.pdbx_strand_id
1 'polypeptide(L)'
;MMLLTDMPSDFAAVTLIGSSAASSIAALLFLAVMAAKYMLFVKMGEEGWKSLIPFYSRYLLYKKCWNGSYYFVSLAMIIPTVILSVSSYIIYTGGYGYSFGIVLGVLAVLTATVPFVMNLILSYKISKAFGHGLLFTTGYVLMNDIFTLILGFGDEEFRPELA
;
A
#
# COMPACT_ATOMS: atom_id res chain seq x y z
N MET A 1 33.13 2.19 -17.25
CA MET A 1 32.25 1.13 -16.76
C MET A 1 33.17 -0.03 -16.36
N MET A 2 33.47 -0.13 -15.03
CA MET A 2 34.34 -1.17 -14.49
C MET A 2 33.57 -2.49 -14.60
N LEU A 3 34.10 -3.47 -15.33
CA LEU A 3 33.46 -4.76 -15.47
C LEU A 3 33.57 -5.52 -14.14
N LEU A 4 32.53 -6.24 -13.77
CA LEU A 4 32.43 -7.04 -12.54
C LEU A 4 33.59 -8.07 -12.38
N THR A 5 34.35 -8.31 -13.46
CA THR A 5 35.51 -9.20 -13.52
C THR A 5 36.77 -8.66 -12.81
N ASP A 6 36.86 -7.34 -12.56
CA ASP A 6 38.04 -6.70 -11.95
C ASP A 6 37.88 -6.45 -10.44
N MET A 7 36.80 -6.93 -9.83
CA MET A 7 36.59 -6.81 -8.40
C MET A 7 37.41 -7.84 -7.62
N PRO A 8 38.05 -7.45 -6.50
CA PRO A 8 38.70 -8.42 -5.60
C PRO A 8 37.71 -9.52 -5.17
N SER A 9 38.16 -10.76 -5.16
CA SER A 9 37.34 -11.94 -4.81
C SER A 9 36.60 -11.78 -3.48
N ASP A 10 37.23 -11.11 -2.52
CA ASP A 10 36.68 -10.87 -1.19
C ASP A 10 35.52 -9.88 -1.21
N PHE A 11 35.58 -8.86 -2.07
CA PHE A 11 34.47 -7.91 -2.23
C PHE A 11 33.27 -8.54 -2.93
N ALA A 12 33.51 -9.37 -3.95
CA ALA A 12 32.45 -10.12 -4.61
C ALA A 12 31.78 -11.11 -3.67
N ALA A 13 32.54 -11.80 -2.82
CA ALA A 13 32.00 -12.72 -1.82
C ALA A 13 31.15 -11.99 -0.75
N VAL A 14 31.61 -10.83 -0.25
CA VAL A 14 30.85 -10.03 0.73
C VAL A 14 29.55 -9.50 0.14
N THR A 15 29.56 -9.04 -1.12
CA THR A 15 28.34 -8.57 -1.79
C THR A 15 27.34 -9.70 -2.06
N LEU A 16 27.79 -10.90 -2.43
CA LEU A 16 26.92 -12.05 -2.64
C LEU A 16 26.31 -12.53 -1.32
N ILE A 17 27.09 -12.64 -0.24
CA ILE A 17 26.59 -13.02 1.08
C ILE A 17 25.63 -11.95 1.61
N GLY A 18 25.96 -10.67 1.45
CA GLY A 18 25.10 -9.56 1.87
C GLY A 18 23.77 -9.54 1.11
N SER A 19 23.76 -9.78 -0.19
CA SER A 19 22.55 -9.81 -1.01
C SER A 19 21.68 -11.03 -0.68
N SER A 20 22.26 -12.19 -0.44
CA SER A 20 21.51 -13.40 -0.05
C SER A 20 20.89 -13.28 1.34
N ALA A 21 21.61 -12.72 2.30
CA ALA A 21 21.08 -12.46 3.64
C ALA A 21 19.93 -11.42 3.61
N ALA A 22 20.11 -10.34 2.86
CA ALA A 22 19.06 -9.31 2.70
C ALA A 22 17.79 -9.88 2.04
N SER A 23 17.93 -10.72 1.02
CA SER A 23 16.78 -11.36 0.37
C SER A 23 16.05 -12.34 1.29
N SER A 24 16.79 -13.07 2.13
CA SER A 24 16.20 -14.00 3.11
C SER A 24 15.41 -13.26 4.18
N ILE A 25 15.94 -12.15 4.70
CA ILE A 25 15.25 -11.29 5.68
C ILE A 25 14.00 -10.68 5.05
N ALA A 26 14.08 -10.18 3.82
CA ALA A 26 12.93 -9.61 3.11
C ALA A 26 11.83 -10.67 2.90
N ALA A 27 12.19 -11.90 2.55
CA ALA A 27 11.23 -13.00 2.41
C ALA A 27 10.54 -13.34 3.74
N LEU A 28 11.27 -13.39 4.84
CA LEU A 28 10.70 -13.63 6.17
C LEU A 28 9.75 -12.51 6.59
N LEU A 29 10.12 -11.24 6.37
CA LEU A 29 9.25 -10.10 6.65
C LEU A 29 7.98 -10.14 5.79
N PHE A 30 8.09 -10.50 4.52
CA PHE A 30 6.94 -10.65 3.65
C PHE A 30 5.98 -11.73 4.14
N LEU A 31 6.49 -12.90 4.55
CA LEU A 31 5.68 -13.97 5.14
C LEU A 31 5.02 -13.54 6.46
N ALA A 32 5.74 -12.81 7.30
CA ALA A 32 5.18 -12.27 8.54
C ALA A 32 4.01 -11.30 8.28
N VAL A 33 4.15 -10.40 7.31
CA VAL A 33 3.08 -9.46 6.90
C VAL A 33 1.87 -10.23 6.32
N MET A 34 2.11 -11.27 5.53
CA MET A 34 1.03 -12.13 5.01
C MET A 34 0.29 -12.84 6.15
N ALA A 35 1.00 -13.40 7.12
CA ALA A 35 0.41 -14.03 8.30
C ALA A 35 -0.39 -13.01 9.14
N ALA A 36 0.13 -11.80 9.33
CA ALA A 36 -0.58 -10.74 10.05
C ALA A 36 -1.87 -10.33 9.34
N LYS A 37 -1.84 -10.18 8.00
CA LYS A 37 -3.05 -9.92 7.19
C LYS A 37 -4.07 -11.04 7.33
N TYR A 38 -3.63 -12.29 7.32
CA TYR A 38 -4.50 -13.45 7.55
C TYR A 38 -5.19 -13.36 8.91
N MET A 39 -4.43 -13.13 9.99
CA MET A 39 -4.96 -13.00 11.36
C MET A 39 -5.88 -11.80 11.50
N LEU A 40 -5.55 -10.66 10.89
CA LEU A 40 -6.39 -9.47 10.88
C LEU A 40 -7.79 -9.78 10.31
N PHE A 41 -7.86 -10.52 9.20
CA PHE A 41 -9.13 -10.90 8.59
C PHE A 41 -9.93 -11.91 9.44
N VAL A 42 -9.25 -12.84 10.10
CA VAL A 42 -9.88 -13.75 11.07
C VAL A 42 -10.51 -12.95 12.22
N LYS A 43 -9.83 -11.94 12.77
CA LYS A 43 -10.38 -11.04 13.80
C LYS A 43 -11.60 -10.25 13.30
N MET A 44 -11.64 -9.91 12.02
CA MET A 44 -12.78 -9.23 11.40
C MET A 44 -13.97 -10.18 11.11
N GLY A 45 -13.86 -11.46 11.47
CA GLY A 45 -14.88 -12.48 11.22
C GLY A 45 -14.96 -12.92 9.76
N GLU A 46 -13.85 -12.80 9.02
CA GLU A 46 -13.72 -13.24 7.63
C GLU A 46 -12.72 -14.39 7.52
N GLU A 47 -12.81 -15.16 6.45
CA GLU A 47 -11.86 -16.22 6.18
C GLU A 47 -10.47 -15.62 5.84
N GLY A 48 -9.44 -15.99 6.58
CA GLY A 48 -8.11 -15.39 6.49
C GLY A 48 -7.48 -15.41 5.10
N TRP A 49 -7.75 -16.45 4.28
CA TRP A 49 -7.23 -16.55 2.91
C TRP A 49 -7.71 -15.41 1.99
N LYS A 50 -8.85 -14.78 2.29
CA LYS A 50 -9.38 -13.63 1.54
C LYS A 50 -8.43 -12.41 1.61
N SER A 51 -7.58 -12.35 2.63
CA SER A 51 -6.56 -11.31 2.77
C SER A 51 -5.45 -11.40 1.72
N LEU A 52 -5.23 -12.60 1.14
CA LEU A 52 -4.20 -12.85 0.14
C LEU A 52 -4.58 -12.35 -1.26
N ILE A 53 -5.86 -12.09 -1.51
CA ILE A 53 -6.34 -11.56 -2.78
C ILE A 53 -6.35 -10.02 -2.72
N PRO A 54 -5.43 -9.31 -3.41
CA PRO A 54 -5.18 -7.88 -3.18
C PRO A 54 -6.41 -6.99 -3.37
N PHE A 55 -7.16 -7.18 -4.45
CA PHE A 55 -8.35 -6.38 -4.75
C PHE A 55 -9.51 -6.71 -3.82
N TYR A 56 -9.72 -7.99 -3.53
CA TYR A 56 -10.80 -8.45 -2.68
C TYR A 56 -10.57 -8.09 -1.21
N SER A 57 -9.34 -8.17 -0.73
CA SER A 57 -8.99 -7.78 0.63
C SER A 57 -9.27 -6.30 0.88
N ARG A 58 -8.89 -5.43 -0.07
CA ARG A 58 -9.22 -4.00 0.00
C ARG A 58 -10.73 -3.75 0.01
N TYR A 59 -11.48 -4.41 -0.87
CA TYR A 59 -12.94 -4.31 -0.87
C TYR A 59 -13.57 -4.70 0.48
N LEU A 60 -13.09 -5.79 1.10
CA LEU A 60 -13.58 -6.25 2.40
C LEU A 60 -13.27 -5.25 3.51
N LEU A 61 -12.08 -4.63 3.53
CA LEU A 61 -11.75 -3.57 4.47
C LEU A 61 -12.72 -2.38 4.35
N TYR A 62 -13.00 -1.92 3.14
CA TYR A 62 -14.01 -0.90 2.90
C TYR A 62 -15.39 -1.33 3.40
N LYS A 63 -15.82 -2.55 3.08
CA LYS A 63 -17.13 -3.09 3.45
C LYS A 63 -17.32 -3.22 4.96
N LYS A 64 -16.28 -3.65 5.70
CA LYS A 64 -16.34 -3.89 7.15
C LYS A 64 -16.17 -2.62 7.97
N CYS A 65 -15.29 -1.72 7.57
CA CYS A 65 -14.99 -0.50 8.33
C CYS A 65 -15.77 0.74 7.83
N TRP A 66 -16.34 0.69 6.64
CA TRP A 66 -17.04 1.85 6.08
C TRP A 66 -18.23 1.41 5.21
N ASN A 67 -18.09 1.50 3.87
CA ASN A 67 -19.08 1.06 2.89
C ASN A 67 -18.36 0.54 1.64
N GLY A 68 -18.72 -0.67 1.21
CA GLY A 68 -18.10 -1.31 0.03
C GLY A 68 -18.23 -0.51 -1.27
N SER A 69 -19.25 0.35 -1.40
CA SER A 69 -19.43 1.21 -2.59
C SER A 69 -18.29 2.20 -2.78
N TYR A 70 -17.70 2.70 -1.70
CA TYR A 70 -16.57 3.65 -1.78
C TYR A 70 -15.29 3.03 -2.34
N TYR A 71 -15.14 1.71 -2.22
CA TYR A 71 -14.06 1.00 -2.90
C TYR A 71 -14.14 1.15 -4.41
N PHE A 72 -15.32 0.97 -4.99
CA PHE A 72 -15.52 1.12 -6.44
C PHE A 72 -15.33 2.57 -6.90
N VAL A 73 -15.71 3.56 -6.09
CA VAL A 73 -15.44 4.98 -6.38
C VAL A 73 -13.93 5.23 -6.39
N SER A 74 -13.21 4.72 -5.38
CA SER A 74 -11.74 4.83 -5.33
C SER A 74 -11.08 4.18 -6.54
N LEU A 75 -11.52 2.97 -6.92
CA LEU A 75 -11.01 2.23 -8.08
C LEU A 75 -11.28 2.96 -9.39
N ALA A 76 -12.51 3.49 -9.56
CA ALA A 76 -12.90 4.25 -10.74
C ALA A 76 -12.06 5.53 -10.93
N MET A 77 -11.61 6.17 -9.84
CA MET A 77 -10.76 7.36 -9.91
C MET A 77 -9.28 7.05 -10.20
N ILE A 78 -8.82 5.82 -9.95
CA ILE A 78 -7.46 5.41 -10.29
C ILE A 78 -7.26 5.36 -11.81
N ILE A 79 -8.26 4.92 -12.58
CA ILE A 79 -8.16 4.79 -14.03
C ILE A 79 -7.86 6.14 -14.72
N PRO A 80 -8.66 7.21 -14.53
CA PRO A 80 -8.36 8.50 -15.13
C PRO A 80 -7.05 9.09 -14.60
N THR A 81 -6.71 8.87 -13.33
CA THR A 81 -5.43 9.33 -12.76
C THR A 81 -4.24 8.73 -13.52
N VAL A 82 -4.24 7.42 -13.77
CA VAL A 82 -3.16 6.76 -14.51
C VAL A 82 -3.11 7.26 -15.96
N ILE A 83 -4.25 7.36 -16.64
CA ILE A 83 -4.31 7.84 -18.03
C ILE A 83 -3.77 9.26 -18.13
N LEU A 84 -4.20 10.16 -17.26
CA LEU A 84 -3.76 11.56 -17.26
C LEU A 84 -2.26 11.66 -16.93
N SER A 85 -1.76 10.89 -15.98
CA SER A 85 -0.34 10.90 -15.61
C SER A 85 0.55 10.41 -16.75
N VAL A 86 0.18 9.31 -17.40
CA VAL A 86 0.95 8.75 -18.52
C VAL A 86 0.90 9.71 -19.72
N SER A 87 -0.27 10.27 -20.04
CA SER A 87 -0.42 11.24 -21.12
C SER A 87 0.39 12.51 -20.87
N SER A 88 0.36 13.04 -19.65
CA SER A 88 1.17 14.17 -19.21
C SER A 88 2.66 13.91 -19.43
N TYR A 89 3.14 12.75 -18.98
CA TYR A 89 4.54 12.36 -19.11
C TYR A 89 4.98 12.26 -20.57
N ILE A 90 4.18 11.58 -21.43
CA ILE A 90 4.49 11.42 -22.88
C ILE A 90 4.54 12.77 -23.58
N ILE A 91 3.57 13.65 -23.31
CA ILE A 91 3.50 14.97 -23.95
C ILE A 91 4.66 15.86 -23.49
N TYR A 92 4.97 15.83 -22.19
CA TYR A 92 6.06 16.60 -21.61
C TYR A 92 7.42 16.19 -22.17
N THR A 93 7.70 14.88 -22.24
CA THR A 93 8.99 14.34 -22.73
C THR A 93 9.10 14.33 -24.24
N GLY A 94 7.98 14.19 -24.95
CA GLY A 94 7.91 14.17 -26.42
C GLY A 94 8.01 15.55 -27.10
N GLY A 95 8.02 16.63 -26.32
CA GLY A 95 8.15 17.99 -26.86
C GLY A 95 6.89 18.53 -27.56
N TYR A 96 5.74 17.85 -27.42
CA TYR A 96 4.48 18.21 -28.09
C TYR A 96 3.69 19.37 -27.44
N GLY A 97 4.32 20.09 -26.51
CA GLY A 97 3.71 21.26 -25.86
C GLY A 97 3.77 21.17 -24.33
N TYR A 98 4.79 21.79 -23.75
CA TYR A 98 5.00 21.80 -22.29
C TYR A 98 3.77 22.27 -21.50
N SER A 99 3.10 23.32 -21.95
CA SER A 99 1.92 23.88 -21.28
C SER A 99 0.79 22.87 -21.18
N PHE A 100 0.53 22.11 -22.25
CA PHE A 100 -0.53 21.11 -22.26
C PHE A 100 -0.18 19.89 -21.38
N GLY A 101 1.08 19.46 -21.39
CA GLY A 101 1.58 18.41 -20.48
C GLY A 101 1.41 18.80 -19.01
N ILE A 102 1.72 20.05 -18.64
CA ILE A 102 1.54 20.56 -17.28
C ILE A 102 0.05 20.55 -16.87
N VAL A 103 -0.85 21.01 -17.76
CA VAL A 103 -2.30 20.99 -17.47
C VAL A 103 -2.79 19.58 -17.17
N LEU A 104 -2.41 18.59 -17.98
CA LEU A 104 -2.76 17.18 -17.74
C LEU A 104 -2.16 16.66 -16.42
N GLY A 105 -0.94 17.07 -16.09
CA GLY A 105 -0.30 16.73 -14.81
C GLY A 105 -1.08 17.29 -13.62
N VAL A 106 -1.52 18.53 -13.69
CA VAL A 106 -2.35 19.14 -12.63
C VAL A 106 -3.68 18.40 -12.49
N LEU A 107 -4.34 18.07 -13.60
CA LEU A 107 -5.57 17.27 -13.58
C LEU A 107 -5.33 15.87 -12.98
N ALA A 108 -4.20 15.24 -13.29
CA ALA A 108 -3.83 13.95 -12.70
C ALA A 108 -3.68 14.05 -11.17
N VAL A 109 -3.03 15.11 -10.66
CA VAL A 109 -2.91 15.35 -9.23
C VAL A 109 -4.28 15.56 -8.58
N LEU A 110 -5.16 16.35 -9.21
CA LEU A 110 -6.51 16.58 -8.69
C LEU A 110 -7.32 15.27 -8.62
N THR A 111 -7.27 14.44 -9.65
CA THR A 111 -7.97 13.13 -9.63
C THR A 111 -7.35 12.16 -8.61
N ALA A 112 -6.04 12.21 -8.37
CA ALA A 112 -5.34 11.39 -7.39
C ALA A 112 -5.71 11.74 -5.94
N THR A 113 -6.15 12.97 -5.67
CA THR A 113 -6.54 13.38 -4.30
C THR A 113 -7.72 12.56 -3.77
N VAL A 114 -8.66 12.16 -4.64
CA VAL A 114 -9.86 11.40 -4.21
C VAL A 114 -9.49 10.02 -3.62
N PRO A 115 -8.80 9.11 -4.33
CA PRO A 115 -8.42 7.82 -3.76
C PRO A 115 -7.44 7.97 -2.59
N PHE A 116 -6.61 9.02 -2.58
CA PHE A 116 -5.71 9.31 -1.48
C PHE A 116 -6.50 9.65 -0.20
N VAL A 117 -7.43 10.59 -0.26
CA VAL A 117 -8.29 10.96 0.89
C VAL A 117 -9.12 9.78 1.35
N MET A 118 -9.68 8.99 0.43
CA MET A 118 -10.42 7.77 0.77
C MET A 118 -9.56 6.75 1.52
N ASN A 119 -8.29 6.61 1.13
CA ASN A 119 -7.35 5.73 1.84
C ASN A 119 -7.05 6.25 3.26
N LEU A 120 -6.90 7.57 3.45
CA LEU A 120 -6.73 8.17 4.77
C LEU A 120 -7.94 7.91 5.67
N ILE A 121 -9.15 8.12 5.16
CA ILE A 121 -10.40 7.87 5.90
C ILE A 121 -10.52 6.38 6.26
N LEU A 122 -10.23 5.48 5.31
CA LEU A 122 -10.24 4.03 5.58
C LEU A 122 -9.24 3.67 6.68
N SER A 123 -8.02 4.18 6.61
CA SER A 123 -6.98 3.94 7.61
C SER A 123 -7.40 4.42 9.00
N TYR A 124 -8.06 5.59 9.07
CA TYR A 124 -8.63 6.11 10.30
C TYR A 124 -9.72 5.19 10.87
N LYS A 125 -10.64 4.73 10.01
CA LYS A 125 -11.71 3.82 10.40
C LYS A 125 -11.20 2.46 10.86
N ILE A 126 -10.21 1.90 10.17
CA ILE A 126 -9.56 0.66 10.61
C ILE A 126 -8.91 0.87 11.99
N SER A 127 -8.13 1.91 12.17
CA SER A 127 -7.49 2.23 13.44
C SER A 127 -8.52 2.36 14.57
N LYS A 128 -9.60 3.07 14.32
CA LYS A 128 -10.68 3.28 15.28
C LYS A 128 -11.44 2.00 15.60
N ALA A 129 -11.69 1.12 14.61
CA ALA A 129 -12.33 -0.17 14.81
C ALA A 129 -11.53 -1.13 15.70
N PHE A 130 -10.22 -0.91 15.84
CA PHE A 130 -9.36 -1.62 16.78
C PHE A 130 -9.08 -0.82 18.08
N GLY A 131 -9.85 0.27 18.34
CA GLY A 131 -9.77 1.07 19.57
C GLY A 131 -8.60 2.05 19.62
N HIS A 132 -7.93 2.30 18.49
CA HIS A 132 -6.79 3.19 18.42
C HIS A 132 -7.16 4.61 17.96
N GLY A 133 -6.36 5.60 18.36
CA GLY A 133 -6.57 7.02 18.04
C GLY A 133 -5.81 7.50 16.79
N LEU A 134 -5.83 8.82 16.58
CA LEU A 134 -5.21 9.48 15.43
C LEU A 134 -3.69 9.23 15.29
N LEU A 135 -2.97 9.14 16.41
CA LEU A 135 -1.52 8.85 16.36
C LEU A 135 -1.23 7.49 15.74
N PHE A 136 -2.01 6.47 16.08
CA PHE A 136 -1.92 5.15 15.47
C PHE A 136 -2.28 5.20 13.99
N THR A 137 -3.31 5.95 13.62
CA THR A 137 -3.71 6.15 12.22
C THR A 137 -2.58 6.75 11.39
N THR A 138 -1.88 7.76 11.91
CA THR A 138 -0.74 8.37 11.23
C THR A 138 0.38 7.34 10.98
N GLY A 139 0.70 6.54 12.00
CA GLY A 139 1.65 5.44 11.87
C GLY A 139 1.19 4.38 10.86
N TYR A 140 -0.09 4.02 10.88
CA TYR A 140 -0.67 3.06 9.93
C TYR A 140 -0.60 3.54 8.47
N VAL A 141 -0.79 4.85 8.23
CA VAL A 141 -0.67 5.44 6.89
C VAL A 141 0.79 5.47 6.41
N LEU A 142 1.74 5.79 7.30
CA LEU A 142 3.16 5.89 6.97
C LEU A 142 3.85 4.52 6.85
N MET A 143 3.49 3.59 7.73
CA MET A 143 4.13 2.28 7.85
C MET A 143 3.07 1.17 7.91
N ASN A 144 2.26 1.07 6.86
CA ASN A 144 1.12 0.15 6.76
C ASN A 144 1.45 -1.29 7.19
N ASP A 145 2.59 -1.82 6.73
CA ASP A 145 2.96 -3.22 6.99
C ASP A 145 3.32 -3.47 8.46
N ILE A 146 4.02 -2.51 9.11
CA ILE A 146 4.37 -2.63 10.54
C ILE A 146 3.12 -2.56 11.40
N PHE A 147 2.23 -1.62 11.12
CA PHE A 147 0.98 -1.48 11.88
C PHE A 147 -0.01 -2.62 11.60
N THR A 148 0.05 -3.22 10.41
CA THR A 148 -0.69 -4.44 10.10
C THR A 148 -0.15 -5.63 10.92
N LEU A 149 1.17 -5.72 11.15
CA LEU A 149 1.76 -6.71 12.06
C LEU A 149 1.24 -6.52 13.49
N ILE A 150 1.21 -5.29 13.98
CA ILE A 150 0.70 -4.97 15.32
C ILE A 150 -0.77 -5.38 15.46
N LEU A 151 -1.63 -4.98 14.51
CA LEU A 151 -3.06 -5.31 14.54
C LEU A 151 -3.33 -6.82 14.31
N GLY A 152 -2.53 -7.48 13.48
CA GLY A 152 -2.67 -8.91 13.20
C GLY A 152 -2.32 -9.78 14.40
N PHE A 153 -1.18 -9.52 15.03
CA PHE A 153 -0.64 -10.31 16.14
C PHE A 153 -0.96 -9.74 17.53
N GLY A 154 -1.46 -8.48 17.64
CA GLY A 154 -1.89 -7.89 18.91
C GLY A 154 -3.10 -8.61 19.50
N ASP A 155 -3.50 -8.24 20.68
CA ASP A 155 -4.66 -8.83 21.38
C ASP A 155 -5.95 -8.04 21.16
N GLU A 156 -5.91 -6.98 20.32
CA GLU A 156 -7.05 -6.12 20.08
C GLU A 156 -8.17 -6.85 19.32
N GLU A 157 -9.39 -6.63 19.78
CA GLU A 157 -10.61 -7.11 19.12
C GLU A 157 -11.12 -6.11 18.08
N PHE A 158 -11.61 -6.63 16.98
CA PHE A 158 -12.26 -5.82 15.97
C PHE A 158 -13.68 -5.40 16.43
N ARG A 159 -13.93 -4.09 16.52
CA ARG A 159 -15.20 -3.48 16.94
C ARG A 159 -15.73 -2.55 15.84
N PRO A 160 -16.53 -3.06 14.90
CA PRO A 160 -17.03 -2.28 13.77
C PRO A 160 -17.89 -1.09 14.18
N GLU A 161 -18.50 -1.13 15.36
CA GLU A 161 -19.33 -0.06 15.91
C GLU A 161 -18.53 1.21 16.24
N LEU A 162 -17.19 1.11 16.35
CA LEU A 162 -16.31 2.26 16.60
C LEU A 162 -15.83 2.95 15.31
N ALA A 163 -16.02 2.33 14.12
CA ALA A 163 -15.47 2.78 12.84
C ALA A 163 -16.18 3.98 12.20
#